data_228b7af5f2de106e673c4bf830ee57a6
#
_entry.id   228b7af5f2de106e673c4bf830ee57a6
#
_cell.length_a   1.000
_cell.length_b   1.000
_cell.length_c   1.000
_cell.angle_alpha   90.00
_cell.angle_beta   90.00
_cell.angle_gamma   90.00
#
_symmetry.space_group_name_H-M   'P 1'
#
loop_
_entity.id
_entity.type
_entity.pdbx_description
1 polymer ?
#
loop_
_entity_poly.entity_id
_entity_poly.type
_entity_poly.pdbx_seq_one_letter_code
_entity_poly.pdbx_strand_id
1 'polypeptide(L)'
;MVAAMKAKEAVKLASLRAIKAAIMLAKTAEGATGEVSDQDIVKIIQKLVKQRKESAQQYTDAGRPELAANEIAEATEMEVYLPKQLSEEEVKAELTKIIAEVGASKPSDMGKVMGVATKRLAGLAEGRLISTLVKQLLS
;
A
#
# COMPACT_ATOMS: atom_id res chain seq x y z
N MET A 1 -4.50 -24.74 -19.49
CA MET A 1 -3.85 -23.49 -19.87
C MET A 1 -4.82 -22.39 -20.24
N VAL A 2 -5.78 -22.64 -21.10
CA VAL A 2 -6.80 -21.64 -21.49
C VAL A 2 -7.61 -21.18 -20.27
N ALA A 3 -8.00 -22.07 -19.39
CA ALA A 3 -8.75 -21.74 -18.17
C ALA A 3 -7.93 -20.85 -17.22
N ALA A 4 -6.62 -21.12 -17.07
CA ALA A 4 -5.72 -20.32 -16.24
C ALA A 4 -5.54 -18.91 -16.82
N MET A 5 -5.42 -18.80 -18.14
CA MET A 5 -5.32 -17.51 -18.81
C MET A 5 -6.59 -16.69 -18.65
N LYS A 6 -7.75 -17.30 -18.79
CA LYS A 6 -9.05 -16.64 -18.59
C LYS A 6 -9.22 -16.18 -17.15
N ALA A 7 -8.82 -17.00 -16.18
CA ALA A 7 -8.87 -16.63 -14.76
C ALA A 7 -7.97 -15.44 -14.47
N LYS A 8 -6.76 -15.41 -15.03
CA LYS A 8 -5.82 -14.30 -14.89
C LYS A 8 -6.37 -13.02 -15.50
N GLU A 9 -6.96 -13.11 -16.67
CA GLU A 9 -7.60 -11.97 -17.33
C GLU A 9 -8.80 -11.43 -16.53
N ALA A 10 -9.60 -12.32 -15.95
CA ALA A 10 -10.73 -11.94 -15.11
C ALA A 10 -10.27 -11.19 -13.86
N VAL A 11 -9.21 -11.66 -13.21
CA VAL A 11 -8.61 -10.98 -12.05
C VAL A 11 -8.09 -9.60 -12.44
N LYS A 12 -7.38 -9.52 -13.55
CA LYS A 12 -6.84 -8.26 -14.08
C LYS A 12 -7.95 -7.25 -14.35
N LEU A 13 -9.02 -7.68 -14.99
CA LEU A 13 -10.18 -6.84 -15.30
C LEU A 13 -10.87 -6.37 -14.03
N ALA A 14 -11.10 -7.27 -13.06
CA ALA A 14 -11.71 -6.93 -11.78
C ALA A 14 -10.86 -5.88 -11.02
N SER A 15 -9.54 -6.05 -11.04
CA SER A 15 -8.61 -5.11 -10.40
C SER A 15 -8.67 -3.73 -11.04
N LEU A 16 -8.69 -3.66 -12.37
CA LEU A 16 -8.80 -2.39 -13.09
C LEU A 16 -10.14 -1.70 -12.84
N ARG A 17 -11.22 -2.46 -12.80
CA ARG A 17 -12.56 -1.92 -12.50
C ARG A 17 -12.62 -1.35 -11.09
N ALA A 18 -12.01 -2.02 -10.10
CA ALA A 18 -11.97 -1.56 -8.72
C ALA A 18 -11.18 -0.26 -8.61
N ILE A 19 -10.03 -0.17 -9.27
CA ILE A 19 -9.20 1.04 -9.30
C ILE A 19 -9.98 2.20 -9.95
N LYS A 20 -10.59 1.95 -11.09
CA LYS A 20 -11.37 2.96 -11.81
C LYS A 20 -12.53 3.48 -10.95
N ALA A 21 -13.28 2.57 -10.30
CA ALA A 21 -14.39 2.94 -9.44
C ALA A 21 -13.92 3.80 -8.26
N ALA A 22 -12.80 3.44 -7.63
CA ALA A 22 -12.24 4.20 -6.51
C ALA A 22 -11.79 5.60 -6.94
N ILE A 23 -11.20 5.73 -8.12
CA ILE A 23 -10.79 7.03 -8.67
C ILE A 23 -12.02 7.89 -8.94
N MET A 24 -13.07 7.32 -9.51
CA MET A 24 -14.31 8.06 -9.78
C MET A 24 -14.97 8.54 -8.48
N LEU A 25 -14.99 7.72 -7.45
CA LEU A 25 -15.49 8.12 -6.14
C LEU A 25 -14.67 9.27 -5.55
N ALA A 26 -13.35 9.24 -5.71
CA ALA A 26 -12.47 10.32 -5.23
C ALA A 26 -12.77 11.64 -5.95
N LYS A 27 -13.06 11.58 -7.26
CA LYS A 27 -13.40 12.77 -8.06
C LYS A 27 -14.71 13.42 -7.65
N THR A 28 -15.65 12.62 -7.15
CA THR A 28 -17.00 13.07 -6.80
C THR A 28 -17.20 13.21 -5.29
N ALA A 29 -16.19 12.91 -4.47
CA ALA A 29 -16.25 13.05 -3.02
C ALA A 29 -16.49 14.52 -2.63
N GLU A 30 -17.15 14.72 -1.50
CA GLU A 30 -17.43 16.06 -0.98
C GLU A 30 -16.11 16.81 -0.75
N GLY A 31 -16.04 18.05 -1.26
CA GLY A 31 -14.82 18.85 -1.20
C GLY A 31 -13.80 18.56 -2.29
N ALA A 32 -14.06 17.60 -3.17
CA ALA A 32 -13.17 17.31 -4.29
C ALA A 32 -13.32 18.34 -5.40
N THR A 33 -12.19 18.63 -6.07
CA THR A 33 -12.16 19.60 -7.18
C THR A 33 -12.48 18.97 -8.54
N GLY A 34 -12.77 17.67 -8.56
CA GLY A 34 -12.97 16.89 -9.80
C GLY A 34 -11.66 16.40 -10.42
N GLU A 35 -10.54 16.79 -9.87
CA GLU A 35 -9.21 16.37 -10.31
C GLU A 35 -8.57 15.45 -9.27
N VAL A 36 -7.88 14.43 -9.75
CA VAL A 36 -7.15 13.49 -8.90
C VAL A 36 -5.71 13.47 -9.40
N SER A 37 -4.78 13.84 -8.53
CA SER A 37 -3.36 13.87 -8.86
C SER A 37 -2.78 12.44 -8.93
N ASP A 38 -1.61 12.29 -9.55
CA ASP A 38 -0.93 11.00 -9.62
C ASP A 38 -0.61 10.47 -8.21
N GLN A 39 -0.27 11.35 -7.27
CA GLN A 39 -0.04 10.96 -5.88
C GLN A 39 -1.31 10.45 -5.21
N ASP A 40 -2.45 11.07 -5.51
CA ASP A 40 -3.74 10.62 -5.00
C ASP A 40 -4.10 9.24 -5.54
N ILE A 41 -3.83 9.00 -6.82
CA ILE A 41 -4.06 7.70 -7.46
C ILE A 41 -3.21 6.62 -6.78
N VAL A 42 -1.94 6.91 -6.51
CA VAL A 42 -1.04 5.99 -5.81
C VAL A 42 -1.61 5.63 -4.42
N LYS A 43 -2.07 6.62 -3.67
CA LYS A 43 -2.68 6.40 -2.34
C LYS A 43 -3.94 5.55 -2.43
N ILE A 44 -4.77 5.79 -3.44
CA ILE A 44 -5.99 5.01 -3.67
C ILE A 44 -5.64 3.55 -3.93
N ILE A 45 -4.67 3.30 -4.81
CA ILE A 45 -4.24 1.94 -5.14
C ILE A 45 -3.63 1.25 -3.92
N GLN A 46 -2.79 1.94 -3.16
CA GLN A 46 -2.22 1.39 -1.92
C GLN A 46 -3.31 0.97 -0.92
N LYS A 47 -4.33 1.78 -0.77
CA LYS A 47 -5.47 1.48 0.10
C LYS A 47 -6.22 0.25 -0.37
N LEU A 48 -6.47 0.14 -1.67
CA LEU A 48 -7.15 -1.03 -2.25
C LEU A 48 -6.33 -2.31 -2.06
N VAL A 49 -5.02 -2.25 -2.28
CA VAL A 49 -4.11 -3.38 -2.06
C VAL A 49 -4.16 -3.81 -0.60
N LYS A 50 -4.10 -2.87 0.32
CA LYS A 50 -4.17 -3.14 1.75
C LYS A 50 -5.48 -3.82 2.13
N GLN A 51 -6.60 -3.31 1.61
CA GLN A 51 -7.92 -3.88 1.86
C GLN A 51 -8.02 -5.32 1.34
N ARG A 52 -7.45 -5.60 0.16
CA ARG A 52 -7.45 -6.96 -0.39
C ARG A 52 -6.62 -7.91 0.47
N LYS A 53 -5.47 -7.48 0.95
CA LYS A 53 -4.61 -8.29 1.83
C LYS A 53 -5.27 -8.56 3.18
N GLU A 54 -5.94 -7.57 3.75
CA GLU A 54 -6.71 -7.74 4.99
C GLU A 54 -7.87 -8.72 4.81
N SER A 55 -8.59 -8.61 3.71
CA SER A 55 -9.67 -9.54 3.36
C SER A 55 -9.13 -10.96 3.19
N ALA A 56 -7.97 -11.10 2.53
CA ALA A 56 -7.32 -12.39 2.36
C ALA A 56 -6.99 -13.03 3.71
N GLN A 57 -6.49 -12.25 4.65
CA GLN A 57 -6.19 -12.73 5.99
C GLN A 57 -7.46 -13.21 6.71
N GLN A 58 -8.54 -12.44 6.60
CA GLN A 58 -9.83 -12.80 7.18
C GLN A 58 -10.36 -14.11 6.59
N TYR A 59 -10.26 -14.30 5.28
CA TYR A 59 -10.67 -15.55 4.63
C TYR A 59 -9.82 -16.73 5.05
N THR A 60 -8.52 -16.54 5.19
CA THR A 60 -7.60 -17.58 5.68
C THR A 60 -7.99 -17.99 7.10
N ASP A 61 -8.24 -17.02 7.97
CA ASP A 61 -8.64 -17.26 9.37
C ASP A 61 -10.02 -17.95 9.45
N ALA A 62 -10.88 -17.70 8.47
CA ALA A 62 -12.22 -18.32 8.40
C ALA A 62 -12.20 -19.69 7.70
N GLY A 63 -11.04 -20.21 7.33
CA GLY A 63 -10.92 -21.49 6.65
C GLY A 63 -11.35 -21.46 5.19
N ARG A 64 -11.22 -20.31 4.53
CA ARG A 64 -11.59 -20.11 3.12
C ARG A 64 -10.38 -19.73 2.28
N PRO A 65 -9.38 -20.63 2.12
CA PRO A 65 -8.15 -20.31 1.40
C PRO A 65 -8.36 -19.97 -0.08
N GLU A 66 -9.37 -20.52 -0.71
CA GLU A 66 -9.70 -20.23 -2.12
C GLU A 66 -10.13 -18.78 -2.31
N LEU A 67 -10.84 -18.21 -1.36
CA LEU A 67 -11.26 -16.80 -1.39
C LEU A 67 -10.08 -15.89 -1.07
N ALA A 68 -9.22 -16.31 -0.13
CA ALA A 68 -7.98 -15.59 0.19
C ALA A 68 -7.06 -15.51 -1.02
N ALA A 69 -6.90 -16.61 -1.77
CA ALA A 69 -6.06 -16.64 -2.96
C ALA A 69 -6.54 -15.65 -4.02
N ASN A 70 -7.85 -15.53 -4.21
CA ASN A 70 -8.43 -14.58 -5.15
C ASN A 70 -8.16 -13.13 -4.75
N GLU A 71 -8.28 -12.81 -3.46
CA GLU A 71 -7.99 -11.47 -2.94
C GLU A 71 -6.50 -11.11 -3.13
N ILE A 72 -5.61 -12.05 -2.87
CA ILE A 72 -4.17 -11.85 -3.08
C ILE A 72 -3.85 -11.66 -4.57
N ALA A 73 -4.50 -12.42 -5.45
CA ALA A 73 -4.31 -12.27 -6.90
C ALA A 73 -4.72 -10.87 -7.36
N GLU A 74 -5.84 -10.35 -6.88
CA GLU A 74 -6.28 -8.99 -7.18
C GLU A 74 -5.30 -7.94 -6.64
N ALA A 75 -4.82 -8.11 -5.41
CA ALA A 75 -3.82 -7.22 -4.82
C ALA A 75 -2.53 -7.18 -5.66
N THR A 76 -2.07 -8.35 -6.10
CA THR A 76 -0.86 -8.45 -6.94
C THR A 76 -1.04 -7.70 -8.26
N GLU A 77 -2.20 -7.82 -8.90
CA GLU A 77 -2.47 -7.09 -10.14
C GLU A 77 -2.54 -5.57 -9.91
N MET A 78 -3.09 -5.14 -8.78
CA MET A 78 -3.14 -3.71 -8.43
C MET A 78 -1.75 -3.14 -8.17
N GLU A 79 -0.86 -3.90 -7.55
CA GLU A 79 0.51 -3.48 -7.26
C GLU A 79 1.32 -3.17 -8.52
N VAL A 80 0.97 -3.75 -9.66
CA VAL A 80 1.62 -3.47 -10.95
C VAL A 80 1.54 -1.98 -11.30
N TYR A 81 0.50 -1.29 -10.85
CA TYR A 81 0.27 0.13 -11.14
C TYR A 81 0.91 1.08 -10.13
N LEU A 82 1.53 0.53 -9.09
CA LEU A 82 2.25 1.33 -8.08
C LEU A 82 3.69 1.55 -8.52
N PRO A 83 4.34 2.63 -8.05
CA PRO A 83 5.79 2.76 -8.16
C PRO A 83 6.45 1.54 -7.52
N LYS A 84 7.69 1.26 -7.91
CA LYS A 84 8.43 0.13 -7.32
C LYS A 84 8.42 0.25 -5.80
N GLN A 85 7.83 -0.75 -5.14
CA GLN A 85 7.78 -0.76 -3.68
C GLN A 85 9.13 -1.15 -3.10
N LEU A 86 9.50 -0.50 -2.02
CA LEU A 86 10.75 -0.79 -1.32
C LEU A 86 10.58 -2.05 -0.47
N SER A 87 11.64 -2.87 -0.42
CA SER A 87 11.71 -4.00 0.49
C SER A 87 11.85 -3.50 1.92
N GLU A 88 11.60 -4.36 2.90
CA GLU A 88 11.78 -4.02 4.30
C GLU A 88 13.19 -3.52 4.59
N GLU A 89 14.20 -4.17 4.00
CA GLU A 89 15.60 -3.77 4.14
C GLU A 89 15.87 -2.38 3.56
N GLU A 90 15.31 -2.10 2.38
CA GLU A 90 15.42 -0.79 1.73
C GLU A 90 14.75 0.31 2.55
N VAL A 91 13.57 0.02 3.12
CA VAL A 91 12.86 0.96 4.01
C VAL A 91 13.69 1.22 5.26
N LYS A 92 14.26 0.19 5.87
CA LYS A 92 15.14 0.32 7.03
C LYS A 92 16.34 1.21 6.73
N ALA A 93 16.98 1.01 5.59
CA ALA A 93 18.13 1.83 5.17
C ALA A 93 17.76 3.30 5.03
N GLU A 94 16.61 3.58 4.40
CA GLU A 94 16.11 4.96 4.26
C GLU A 94 15.74 5.58 5.61
N LEU A 95 15.11 4.82 6.49
CA LEU A 95 14.76 5.29 7.83
C LEU A 95 15.99 5.59 8.67
N THR A 96 17.04 4.78 8.55
CA THR A 96 18.31 5.02 9.23
C THR A 96 18.92 6.37 8.80
N LYS A 97 18.87 6.68 7.52
CA LYS A 97 19.31 7.97 6.99
C LYS A 97 18.49 9.12 7.54
N ILE A 98 17.16 8.95 7.57
CA ILE A 98 16.23 9.97 8.07
C ILE A 98 16.48 10.22 9.56
N ILE A 99 16.65 9.17 10.36
CA ILE A 99 16.95 9.26 11.78
C ILE A 99 18.22 10.08 12.02
N ALA A 100 19.26 9.81 11.25
CA ALA A 100 20.51 10.55 11.32
C ALA A 100 20.34 12.03 10.93
N GLU A 101 19.58 12.31 9.86
CA GLU A 101 19.32 13.66 9.37
C GLU A 101 18.55 14.52 10.36
N VAL A 102 17.55 13.95 11.05
CA VAL A 102 16.73 14.70 12.02
C VAL A 102 17.31 14.68 13.42
N GLY A 103 18.40 13.95 13.64
CA GLY A 103 19.05 13.85 14.96
C GLY A 103 18.23 13.10 15.98
N ALA A 104 17.38 12.16 15.54
CA ALA A 104 16.56 11.36 16.44
C ALA A 104 17.40 10.27 17.13
N SER A 105 17.11 10.00 18.39
CA SER A 105 17.82 8.97 19.16
C SER A 105 16.94 8.24 20.18
N LYS A 106 15.73 8.72 20.39
CA LYS A 106 14.81 8.23 21.43
C LYS A 106 13.45 7.86 20.83
N PRO A 107 12.71 6.96 21.47
CA PRO A 107 11.34 6.65 21.04
C PRO A 107 10.45 7.89 20.99
N SER A 108 10.68 8.88 21.83
CA SER A 108 9.92 10.15 21.84
C SER A 108 10.13 10.97 20.56
N ASP A 109 11.17 10.68 19.79
CA ASP A 109 11.47 11.37 18.52
C ASP A 109 10.72 10.77 17.33
N MET A 110 9.91 9.72 17.56
CA MET A 110 9.17 9.03 16.50
C MET A 110 8.35 9.99 15.63
N GLY A 111 7.72 10.99 16.21
CA GLY A 111 6.93 11.99 15.47
C GLY A 111 7.75 12.75 14.43
N LYS A 112 8.98 13.13 14.77
CA LYS A 112 9.89 13.82 13.84
C LYS A 112 10.28 12.91 12.68
N VAL A 113 10.64 11.67 12.97
CA VAL A 113 11.04 10.69 11.97
C VAL A 113 9.85 10.37 11.06
N MET A 114 8.68 10.12 11.63
CA MET A 114 7.46 9.80 10.86
C MET A 114 7.05 10.95 9.95
N GLY A 115 7.17 12.20 10.41
CA GLY A 115 6.86 13.38 9.61
C GLY A 115 7.67 13.45 8.31
N VAL A 116 8.95 13.12 8.37
CA VAL A 116 9.83 13.10 7.19
C VAL A 116 9.63 11.80 6.40
N ALA A 117 9.57 10.66 7.08
CA ALA A 117 9.47 9.35 6.45
C ALA A 117 8.19 9.19 5.63
N THR A 118 7.04 9.62 6.15
CA THR A 118 5.78 9.52 5.44
C THR A 118 5.77 10.33 4.14
N LYS A 119 6.46 11.46 4.11
CA LYS A 119 6.59 12.28 2.91
C LYS A 119 7.58 11.67 1.90
N ARG A 120 8.76 11.27 2.39
CA ARG A 120 9.85 10.76 1.55
C ARG A 120 9.53 9.38 0.96
N LEU A 121 8.83 8.53 1.72
CA LEU A 121 8.48 7.17 1.32
C LEU A 121 7.03 7.04 0.84
N ALA A 122 6.33 8.16 0.63
CA ALA A 122 4.95 8.17 0.14
C ALA A 122 4.84 7.40 -1.18
N GLY A 123 3.95 6.41 -1.22
CA GLY A 123 3.76 5.59 -2.41
C GLY A 123 4.79 4.48 -2.60
N LEU A 124 5.88 4.45 -1.81
CA LEU A 124 6.97 3.47 -1.94
C LEU A 124 6.91 2.38 -0.88
N ALA A 125 6.28 2.65 0.25
CA ALA A 125 6.13 1.70 1.35
C ALA A 125 4.84 1.96 2.10
N GLU A 126 4.31 0.90 2.72
CA GLU A 126 3.10 1.00 3.53
C GLU A 126 3.39 1.74 4.83
N GLY A 127 2.48 2.66 5.22
CA GLY A 127 2.66 3.46 6.45
C GLY A 127 2.83 2.62 7.70
N ARG A 128 2.13 1.49 7.79
CA ARG A 128 2.24 0.56 8.92
C ARG A 128 3.65 -0.04 9.04
N LEU A 129 4.24 -0.43 7.91
CA LEU A 129 5.61 -0.94 7.86
C LEU A 129 6.59 0.14 8.32
N ILE A 130 6.43 1.36 7.82
CA ILE A 130 7.27 2.50 8.19
C ILE A 130 7.23 2.72 9.70
N SER A 131 6.04 2.79 10.30
CA SER A 131 5.90 3.05 11.74
C SER A 131 6.49 1.91 12.58
N THR A 132 6.29 0.66 12.17
CA THR A 132 6.85 -0.50 12.86
C THR A 132 8.38 -0.45 12.87
N LEU A 133 8.99 -0.16 11.72
CA LEU A 133 10.45 -0.10 11.60
C LEU A 133 11.04 1.10 12.34
N VAL A 134 10.38 2.26 12.31
CA VAL A 134 10.81 3.44 13.07
C VAL A 134 10.84 3.11 14.56
N LYS A 135 9.78 2.47 15.04
CA LYS A 135 9.69 2.05 16.45
C LYS A 135 10.83 1.11 16.83
N GLN A 136 11.14 0.15 15.96
CA GLN A 136 12.27 -0.78 16.19
C GLN A 136 13.61 -0.05 16.20
N LEU A 137 13.83 0.87 15.29
CA LEU A 137 15.10 1.58 15.15
C LEU A 137 15.36 2.59 16.28
N LEU A 138 14.30 3.12 16.89
CA LEU A 138 14.40 4.09 17.98
C LEU A 138 14.32 3.46 19.37
N SER A 139 14.06 2.18 19.46
CA SER A 139 13.99 1.48 20.75
C SER A 139 15.34 1.11 21.31
#